data_bb438e8a06cae3e93812f4d41051ac78
#
_entry.id   bb438e8a06cae3e93812f4d41051ac78
#
_cell.length_a   1.000
_cell.length_b   1.000
_cell.length_c   1.000
_cell.angle_alpha   90.00
_cell.angle_beta   90.00
_cell.angle_gamma   90.00
#
_symmetry.space_group_name_H-M   'P 1'
#
loop_
_entity.id
_entity.type
_entity.pdbx_description
1 polymer ?
#
loop_
_entity_poly.entity_id
_entity_poly.type
_entity_poly.pdbx_seq_one_letter_code
_entity_poly.pdbx_strand_id
1 'polypeptide(L)'
;SAGFAEYIFYRSNDSAYIFTGEQATDLTKSDNYLASLDEETAYIRLTQFNGKAAEEFAAAMDIFRSEKKKNLVLDLRANGGGYLNILNEIAGYFCKSSNLSAPVVAVANYRSGKTEEFKATGNRYFEYFAEDSEITVMADNGTASASECLIGAMVDYGAVSYENIYLSTRSGETKTYGKGIMQSTLPRTFLGKSDAIKLTTARILWPLTKNCIHGIGIRPEDGAHTVAENYQTDAEILEVVKAVCGQ
;
A
#
# COMPACT_ATOMS: atom_id res chain seq x y z
N SER A 1 -12.21 -17.31 -4.70
CA SER A 1 -10.83 -16.79 -4.79
C SER A 1 -10.68 -15.76 -3.68
N ALA A 2 -9.59 -15.84 -2.94
CA ALA A 2 -9.28 -14.81 -1.95
C ALA A 2 -9.18 -13.46 -2.65
N GLY A 3 -9.88 -12.45 -2.14
CA GLY A 3 -9.77 -11.08 -2.63
C GLY A 3 -8.37 -10.50 -2.38
N PHE A 4 -8.01 -9.48 -3.13
CA PHE A 4 -6.71 -8.78 -3.00
C PHE A 4 -6.82 -7.51 -2.16
N ALA A 5 -8.02 -6.96 -2.01
CA ALA A 5 -8.31 -5.88 -1.08
C ALA A 5 -9.34 -6.35 -0.05
N GLU A 6 -8.98 -6.19 1.20
CA GLU A 6 -9.87 -6.38 2.34
C GLU A 6 -10.10 -5.01 2.95
N TYR A 7 -11.36 -4.63 3.17
CA TYR A 7 -11.66 -3.32 3.71
C TYR A 7 -12.78 -3.40 4.73
N ILE A 8 -12.69 -2.52 5.70
CA ILE A 8 -13.54 -2.51 6.86
C ILE A 8 -14.00 -1.09 7.11
N PHE A 9 -15.30 -0.93 7.21
CA PHE A 9 -15.92 0.35 7.50
C PHE A 9 -16.86 0.22 8.68
N TYR A 10 -16.73 1.14 9.64
CA TYR A 10 -17.78 1.36 10.62
C TYR A 10 -18.87 2.22 10.01
N ARG A 11 -20.11 1.78 10.15
CA ARG A 11 -21.28 2.59 9.86
C ARG A 11 -21.81 3.21 11.15
N SER A 12 -22.49 4.36 11.03
CA SER A 12 -23.06 5.14 12.12
C SER A 12 -24.10 4.41 13.00
N ASN A 13 -24.41 3.17 12.72
CA ASN A 13 -25.35 2.33 13.46
C ASN A 13 -24.68 1.12 14.13
N ASP A 14 -23.43 1.22 14.54
CA ASP A 14 -22.62 0.17 15.20
C ASP A 14 -22.47 -1.14 14.39
N SER A 15 -22.67 -1.08 13.08
CA SER A 15 -22.46 -2.22 12.19
C SER A 15 -21.11 -2.09 11.48
N ALA A 16 -20.25 -3.08 11.63
CA ALA A 16 -18.99 -3.18 10.90
C ALA A 16 -19.09 -4.29 9.84
N TYR A 17 -18.56 -4.04 8.67
CA TYR A 17 -18.52 -5.02 7.59
C TYR A 17 -17.09 -5.18 7.09
N ILE A 18 -16.62 -6.42 6.98
CA ILE A 18 -15.46 -6.78 6.17
C ILE A 18 -15.94 -7.09 4.77
N PHE A 19 -15.29 -6.54 3.79
CA PHE A 19 -15.46 -6.92 2.42
C PHE A 19 -14.19 -7.62 1.96
N THR A 20 -14.34 -8.87 1.55
CA THR A 20 -13.27 -9.67 0.96
C THR A 20 -13.73 -10.05 -0.44
N GLY A 21 -13.23 -9.36 -1.46
CA GLY A 21 -13.72 -9.53 -2.82
C GLY A 21 -15.22 -9.20 -2.94
N GLU A 22 -16.04 -10.16 -3.41
CA GLU A 22 -17.48 -9.96 -3.60
C GLU A 22 -18.34 -10.28 -2.34
N GLN A 23 -17.71 -10.73 -1.24
CA GLN A 23 -18.44 -11.14 -0.04
C GLN A 23 -18.26 -10.16 1.11
N ALA A 24 -19.36 -9.70 1.68
CA ALA A 24 -19.37 -8.94 2.93
C ALA A 24 -19.51 -9.89 4.11
N THR A 25 -18.61 -9.82 5.07
CA THR A 25 -18.71 -10.55 6.34
C THR A 25 -19.04 -9.59 7.46
N ASP A 26 -20.11 -9.85 8.19
CA ASP A 26 -20.51 -9.05 9.35
C ASP A 26 -19.52 -9.29 10.51
N LEU A 27 -18.83 -8.25 10.93
CA LEU A 27 -17.82 -8.28 11.98
C LEU A 27 -18.34 -7.95 13.37
N THR A 28 -19.60 -7.63 13.51
CA THR A 28 -20.18 -7.36 14.84
C THR A 28 -20.07 -8.56 15.80
N LYS A 29 -19.64 -9.72 15.28
CA LYS A 29 -19.53 -11.00 16.00
C LYS A 29 -18.12 -11.45 16.33
N SER A 30 -17.07 -10.75 15.88
CA SER A 30 -15.70 -11.07 16.25
C SER A 30 -15.21 -10.16 17.37
N ASP A 31 -14.33 -10.66 18.25
CA ASP A 31 -13.66 -9.86 19.28
C ASP A 31 -12.81 -8.78 18.60
N ASN A 32 -13.23 -7.58 18.67
CA ASN A 32 -13.16 -6.61 17.61
C ASN A 32 -11.94 -5.70 17.74
N TYR A 33 -10.86 -6.00 17.02
CA TYR A 33 -9.74 -5.11 16.82
C TYR A 33 -10.11 -3.77 16.14
N LEU A 34 -11.29 -3.71 15.52
CA LEU A 34 -11.82 -2.53 14.84
C LEU A 34 -12.80 -1.73 15.70
N ALA A 35 -13.12 -2.21 16.89
CA ALA A 35 -14.00 -1.49 17.83
C ALA A 35 -13.46 -0.10 18.20
N SER A 36 -12.20 0.19 17.88
CA SER A 36 -11.56 1.48 18.12
C SER A 36 -11.50 2.40 16.90
N LEU A 37 -11.97 1.96 15.70
CA LEU A 37 -12.13 2.86 14.57
C LEU A 37 -13.21 3.89 14.88
N ASP A 38 -12.91 5.15 14.68
CA ASP A 38 -13.88 6.22 14.74
C ASP A 38 -14.76 6.30 13.47
N GLU A 39 -15.76 7.17 13.50
CA GLU A 39 -16.69 7.33 12.37
C GLU A 39 -16.02 7.92 11.11
N GLU A 40 -14.89 8.61 11.26
CA GLU A 40 -14.18 9.28 10.15
C GLU A 40 -13.10 8.41 9.52
N THR A 41 -12.65 7.34 10.18
CA THR A 41 -11.52 6.52 9.76
C THR A 41 -11.98 5.21 9.12
N ALA A 42 -11.35 4.85 8.01
CA ALA A 42 -11.51 3.55 7.36
C ALA A 42 -10.22 2.73 7.46
N TYR A 43 -10.34 1.42 7.44
CA TYR A 43 -9.22 0.49 7.31
C TYR A 43 -9.36 -0.28 6.00
N ILE A 44 -8.29 -0.26 5.18
CA ILE A 44 -8.21 -1.03 3.95
C ILE A 44 -6.90 -1.84 3.99
N ARG A 45 -7.01 -3.16 3.81
CA ARG A 45 -5.86 -4.03 3.62
C ARG A 45 -5.73 -4.41 2.17
N LEU A 46 -4.55 -4.15 1.60
CA LEU A 46 -4.17 -4.56 0.25
C LEU A 46 -3.12 -5.66 0.34
N THR A 47 -3.46 -6.86 -0.09
CA THR A 47 -2.61 -8.05 0.10
C THR A 47 -1.60 -8.27 -1.02
N GLN A 48 -1.91 -7.84 -2.25
CA GLN A 48 -1.04 -7.96 -3.42
C GLN A 48 -1.45 -6.97 -4.53
N PHE A 49 -0.50 -6.62 -5.40
CA PHE A 49 -0.75 -5.88 -6.64
C PHE A 49 -0.93 -6.86 -7.81
N ASN A 50 -2.00 -7.66 -7.79
CA ASN A 50 -2.22 -8.74 -8.75
C ASN A 50 -3.70 -8.88 -9.11
N GLY A 51 -4.00 -9.60 -10.18
CA GLY A 51 -5.37 -9.94 -10.59
C GLY A 51 -6.29 -8.72 -10.65
N LYS A 52 -7.37 -8.74 -9.85
CA LYS A 52 -8.39 -7.70 -9.76
C LYS A 52 -8.13 -6.66 -8.65
N ALA A 53 -6.92 -6.61 -8.10
CA ALA A 53 -6.62 -5.75 -6.95
C ALA A 53 -6.95 -4.27 -7.18
N ALA A 54 -6.74 -3.75 -8.40
CA ALA A 54 -7.10 -2.36 -8.72
C ALA A 54 -8.62 -2.14 -8.74
N GLU A 55 -9.38 -3.09 -9.28
CA GLU A 55 -10.85 -3.03 -9.32
C GLU A 55 -11.43 -3.13 -7.89
N GLU A 56 -10.91 -4.06 -7.08
CA GLU A 56 -11.33 -4.25 -5.70
C GLU A 56 -10.97 -3.05 -4.83
N PHE A 57 -9.77 -2.48 -5.04
CA PHE A 57 -9.35 -1.27 -4.34
C PHE A 57 -10.21 -0.06 -4.73
N ALA A 58 -10.56 0.09 -6.00
CA ALA A 58 -11.47 1.13 -6.47
C ALA A 58 -12.84 1.01 -5.81
N ALA A 59 -13.38 -0.22 -5.71
CA ALA A 59 -14.65 -0.46 -5.02
C ALA A 59 -14.57 -0.08 -3.53
N ALA A 60 -13.46 -0.40 -2.86
CA ALA A 60 -13.22 0.01 -1.47
C ALA A 60 -13.19 1.54 -1.34
N MET A 61 -12.51 2.23 -2.24
CA MET A 61 -12.45 3.70 -2.23
C MET A 61 -13.81 4.34 -2.53
N ASP A 62 -14.63 3.75 -3.41
CA ASP A 62 -16.00 4.24 -3.64
C ASP A 62 -16.87 4.13 -2.38
N ILE A 63 -16.71 3.06 -1.59
CA ILE A 63 -17.36 2.94 -0.29
C ILE A 63 -16.80 3.97 0.69
N PHE A 64 -15.47 4.13 0.77
CA PHE A 64 -14.81 5.17 1.57
C PHE A 64 -15.46 6.54 1.36
N ARG A 65 -15.63 6.93 0.09
CA ARG A 65 -16.27 8.20 -0.28
C ARG A 65 -17.75 8.22 0.06
N SER A 66 -18.51 7.15 -0.22
CA SER A 66 -19.96 7.10 0.04
C SER A 66 -20.30 7.16 1.52
N GLU A 67 -19.47 6.55 2.36
CA GLU A 67 -19.57 6.59 3.82
C GLU A 67 -18.95 7.87 4.43
N LYS A 68 -18.47 8.80 3.58
CA LYS A 68 -17.87 10.09 3.97
C LYS A 68 -16.70 9.95 4.92
N LYS A 69 -15.89 8.90 4.75
CA LYS A 69 -14.67 8.73 5.52
C LYS A 69 -13.65 9.80 5.14
N LYS A 70 -12.87 10.24 6.13
CA LYS A 70 -11.86 11.28 6.00
C LYS A 70 -10.44 10.71 6.08
N ASN A 71 -10.23 9.79 7.01
CA ASN A 71 -8.93 9.20 7.34
C ASN A 71 -8.86 7.74 6.91
N LEU A 72 -7.65 7.27 6.58
CA LEU A 72 -7.43 5.92 6.11
C LEU A 72 -6.25 5.26 6.82
N VAL A 73 -6.47 4.06 7.35
CA VAL A 73 -5.40 3.11 7.69
C VAL A 73 -5.23 2.14 6.53
N LEU A 74 -4.11 2.25 5.82
CA LEU A 74 -3.75 1.37 4.70
C LEU A 74 -2.79 0.28 5.18
N ASP A 75 -3.26 -0.96 5.25
CA ASP A 75 -2.45 -2.10 5.67
C ASP A 75 -1.80 -2.81 4.48
N LEU A 76 -0.48 -2.69 4.37
CA LEU A 76 0.37 -3.33 3.38
C LEU A 76 1.25 -4.42 3.97
N ARG A 77 1.00 -4.86 5.22
CA ARG A 77 1.76 -5.94 5.83
C ARG A 77 1.65 -7.22 5.01
N ALA A 78 2.75 -7.93 4.87
CA ALA A 78 2.90 -9.14 4.06
C ALA A 78 2.60 -8.96 2.55
N ASN A 79 2.44 -7.73 2.06
CA ASN A 79 2.24 -7.46 0.64
C ASN A 79 3.57 -7.40 -0.10
N GLY A 80 3.95 -8.49 -0.78
CA GLY A 80 5.20 -8.61 -1.53
C GLY A 80 5.25 -7.79 -2.83
N GLY A 81 4.25 -6.97 -3.12
CA GLY A 81 4.14 -6.17 -4.34
C GLY A 81 3.35 -6.88 -5.45
N GLY A 82 3.78 -6.71 -6.70
CA GLY A 82 3.14 -7.29 -7.86
C GLY A 82 3.38 -6.49 -9.14
N TYR A 83 2.34 -6.34 -9.95
CA TYR A 83 2.43 -5.72 -11.28
C TYR A 83 2.37 -4.19 -11.24
N LEU A 84 3.22 -3.57 -12.06
CA LEU A 84 3.32 -2.11 -12.15
C LEU A 84 2.07 -1.43 -12.69
N ASN A 85 1.34 -2.07 -13.60
CA ASN A 85 0.08 -1.50 -14.10
C ASN A 85 -0.96 -1.37 -12.97
N ILE A 86 -1.05 -2.36 -12.10
CA ILE A 86 -1.96 -2.33 -10.93
C ILE A 86 -1.48 -1.29 -9.89
N LEU A 87 -0.16 -1.19 -9.66
CA LEU A 87 0.41 -0.11 -8.86
C LEU A 87 0.01 1.26 -9.41
N ASN A 88 0.15 1.48 -10.73
CA ASN A 88 -0.16 2.75 -11.37
C ASN A 88 -1.63 3.16 -11.21
N GLU A 89 -2.55 2.20 -11.24
CA GLU A 89 -3.97 2.46 -11.01
C GLU A 89 -4.25 2.85 -9.54
N ILE A 90 -3.71 2.09 -8.59
CA ILE A 90 -3.90 2.33 -7.15
C ILE A 90 -3.20 3.62 -6.71
N ALA A 91 -2.01 3.90 -7.21
CA ALA A 91 -1.25 5.10 -6.84
C ALA A 91 -1.96 6.41 -7.22
N GLY A 92 -2.88 6.37 -8.18
CA GLY A 92 -3.71 7.53 -8.54
C GLY A 92 -4.56 8.07 -7.39
N TYR A 93 -4.86 7.28 -6.38
CA TYR A 93 -5.56 7.71 -5.17
C TYR A 93 -4.64 8.41 -4.15
N PHE A 94 -3.33 8.25 -4.26
CA PHE A 94 -2.39 8.62 -3.21
C PHE A 94 -1.36 9.69 -3.58
N CYS A 95 -1.32 10.12 -4.83
CA CYS A 95 -0.40 11.18 -5.23
C CYS A 95 -1.02 12.55 -4.95
N LYS A 96 -0.71 13.14 -3.78
CA LYS A 96 -1.24 14.45 -3.34
C LYS A 96 -0.65 15.58 -4.19
N SER A 97 -1.25 15.82 -5.36
CA SER A 97 -0.84 16.86 -6.30
C SER A 97 -2.05 17.41 -7.06
N SER A 98 -2.29 18.70 -6.94
CA SER A 98 -3.38 19.38 -7.66
C SER A 98 -3.03 19.68 -9.12
N ASN A 99 -1.76 19.68 -9.50
CA ASN A 99 -1.26 20.18 -10.78
C ASN A 99 -0.89 19.08 -11.79
N LEU A 100 -0.94 17.81 -11.39
CA LEU A 100 -0.53 16.68 -12.22
C LEU A 100 -1.71 15.76 -12.50
N SER A 101 -2.06 15.58 -13.76
CA SER A 101 -3.11 14.63 -14.17
C SER A 101 -2.66 13.16 -14.12
N ALA A 102 -1.36 12.91 -14.28
CA ALA A 102 -0.74 11.58 -14.24
C ALA A 102 0.63 11.67 -13.56
N PRO A 103 0.67 11.74 -12.21
CA PRO A 103 1.93 11.86 -11.47
C PRO A 103 2.82 10.64 -11.66
N VAL A 104 4.14 10.84 -11.61
CA VAL A 104 5.11 9.74 -11.64
C VAL A 104 5.04 8.98 -10.31
N VAL A 105 4.94 7.66 -10.38
CA VAL A 105 4.88 6.77 -9.20
C VAL A 105 6.25 6.20 -8.86
N ALA A 106 7.02 5.88 -9.89
CA ALA A 106 8.36 5.33 -9.75
C ALA A 106 9.19 5.61 -11.00
N VAL A 107 10.52 5.57 -10.86
CA VAL A 107 11.45 5.72 -11.98
C VAL A 107 12.35 4.49 -12.05
N ALA A 108 12.33 3.79 -13.18
CA ALA A 108 13.31 2.76 -13.46
C ALA A 108 14.60 3.39 -14.00
N ASN A 109 15.71 3.07 -13.35
CA ASN A 109 17.06 3.47 -13.77
C ASN A 109 17.81 2.23 -14.26
N TYR A 110 17.95 2.11 -15.56
CA TYR A 110 18.62 0.97 -16.21
C TYR A 110 20.14 1.09 -16.16
N ARG A 111 20.83 -0.04 -16.21
CA ARG A 111 22.28 -0.10 -16.25
C ARG A 111 22.88 0.67 -17.45
N SER A 112 22.12 0.84 -18.52
CA SER A 112 22.53 1.64 -19.70
C SER A 112 22.53 3.14 -19.47
N GLY A 113 22.06 3.61 -18.31
CA GLY A 113 21.82 5.02 -18.02
C GLY A 113 20.45 5.54 -18.51
N LYS A 114 19.68 4.70 -19.24
CA LYS A 114 18.30 5.05 -19.61
C LYS A 114 17.43 5.08 -18.36
N THR A 115 16.52 6.04 -18.30
CA THR A 115 15.46 6.10 -17.29
C THR A 115 14.08 5.91 -17.93
N GLU A 116 13.14 5.37 -17.18
CA GLU A 116 11.76 5.21 -17.59
C GLU A 116 10.84 5.56 -16.41
N GLU A 117 9.86 6.42 -16.65
CA GLU A 117 8.89 6.85 -15.65
C GLU A 117 7.64 5.97 -15.72
N PHE A 118 7.21 5.47 -14.56
CA PHE A 118 5.90 4.82 -14.38
C PHE A 118 4.95 5.84 -13.78
N LYS A 119 3.83 6.08 -14.47
CA LYS A 119 2.88 7.13 -14.09
C LYS A 119 1.59 6.51 -13.59
N ALA A 120 0.98 7.18 -12.63
CA ALA A 120 -0.35 6.83 -12.16
C ALA A 120 -1.38 6.93 -13.29
N THR A 121 -2.37 6.07 -13.26
CA THR A 121 -3.54 6.13 -14.15
C THR A 121 -4.50 7.18 -13.60
N GLY A 122 -4.24 8.43 -13.91
CA GLY A 122 -4.97 9.57 -13.37
C GLY A 122 -4.43 10.02 -11.99
N ASN A 123 -5.07 11.07 -11.47
CA ASN A 123 -4.83 11.59 -10.14
C ASN A 123 -6.18 11.91 -9.49
N ARG A 124 -6.53 11.15 -8.47
CA ARG A 124 -7.82 11.19 -7.79
C ARG A 124 -7.71 11.60 -6.31
N TYR A 125 -6.53 11.99 -5.84
CA TYR A 125 -6.32 12.25 -4.40
C TYR A 125 -7.42 13.14 -3.83
N PHE A 126 -7.64 14.32 -4.41
CA PHE A 126 -8.62 15.29 -3.92
C PHE A 126 -10.10 14.96 -4.25
N GLU A 127 -10.37 13.85 -4.91
CA GLU A 127 -11.73 13.29 -5.03
C GLU A 127 -12.13 12.48 -3.79
N TYR A 128 -11.17 12.01 -3.02
CA TYR A 128 -11.34 11.10 -1.87
C TYR A 128 -10.84 11.67 -0.57
N PHE A 129 -9.80 12.49 -0.60
CA PHE A 129 -9.14 13.06 0.58
C PHE A 129 -9.16 14.59 0.56
N ALA A 130 -9.38 15.19 1.71
CA ALA A 130 -9.22 16.63 1.92
C ALA A 130 -7.74 16.96 2.24
N GLU A 131 -7.41 18.23 2.34
CA GLU A 131 -6.07 18.69 2.72
C GLU A 131 -5.65 18.21 4.13
N ASP A 132 -6.62 18.13 5.04
CA ASP A 132 -6.45 17.70 6.43
C ASP A 132 -6.80 16.24 6.68
N SER A 133 -6.95 15.44 5.61
CA SER A 133 -7.08 13.99 5.72
C SER A 133 -5.78 13.35 6.16
N GLU A 134 -5.86 12.37 7.04
CA GLU A 134 -4.72 11.60 7.51
C GLU A 134 -4.71 10.19 6.92
N ILE A 135 -3.57 9.81 6.36
CA ILE A 135 -3.34 8.47 5.85
C ILE A 135 -2.22 7.85 6.66
N THR A 136 -2.53 6.72 7.29
CA THR A 136 -1.59 5.90 8.04
C THR A 136 -1.28 4.62 7.28
N VAL A 137 -0.03 4.22 7.23
CA VAL A 137 0.41 3.00 6.55
C VAL A 137 0.92 1.99 7.57
N MET A 138 0.42 0.76 7.53
CA MET A 138 0.99 -0.38 8.23
C MET A 138 1.84 -1.20 7.26
N ALA A 139 3.06 -1.54 7.66
CA ALA A 139 3.99 -2.31 6.84
C ALA A 139 4.84 -3.25 7.69
N ASP A 140 5.47 -4.24 7.07
CA ASP A 140 6.38 -5.18 7.72
C ASP A 140 7.48 -5.65 6.75
N ASN A 141 8.33 -6.58 7.16
CA ASN A 141 9.38 -7.15 6.30
C ASN A 141 8.83 -8.00 5.13
N GLY A 142 7.54 -8.26 5.07
CA GLY A 142 6.87 -8.83 3.90
C GLY A 142 6.40 -7.79 2.89
N THR A 143 6.39 -6.50 3.27
CA THR A 143 6.05 -5.38 2.39
C THR A 143 7.20 -5.10 1.44
N ALA A 144 6.98 -5.29 0.13
CA ALA A 144 8.07 -5.26 -0.85
C ALA A 144 7.66 -4.67 -2.21
N SER A 145 8.66 -4.20 -2.99
CA SER A 145 8.50 -3.91 -4.42
C SER A 145 7.43 -2.86 -4.72
N ALA A 146 6.32 -3.22 -5.40
CA ALA A 146 5.23 -2.30 -5.74
C ALA A 146 4.64 -1.62 -4.48
N SER A 147 4.55 -2.34 -3.35
CA SER A 147 4.12 -1.75 -2.07
C SER A 147 5.06 -0.66 -1.60
N GLU A 148 6.37 -0.89 -1.68
CA GLU A 148 7.39 0.11 -1.31
C GLU A 148 7.43 1.28 -2.29
N CYS A 149 7.12 1.05 -3.57
CA CYS A 149 6.95 2.12 -4.55
C CYS A 149 5.72 2.98 -4.23
N LEU A 150 4.61 2.35 -3.82
CA LEU A 150 3.41 3.08 -3.40
C LEU A 150 3.71 3.97 -2.20
N ILE A 151 4.32 3.41 -1.14
CA ILE A 151 4.69 4.18 0.05
C ILE A 151 5.64 5.33 -0.34
N GLY A 152 6.63 5.05 -1.19
CA GLY A 152 7.56 6.08 -1.67
C GLY A 152 6.88 7.20 -2.43
N ALA A 153 5.90 6.90 -3.27
CA ALA A 153 5.10 7.93 -3.94
C ALA A 153 4.26 8.73 -2.94
N MET A 154 3.63 8.05 -1.96
CA MET A 154 2.85 8.72 -0.91
C MET A 154 3.71 9.69 -0.09
N VAL A 155 4.92 9.28 0.29
CA VAL A 155 5.87 10.13 1.03
C VAL A 155 6.36 11.30 0.16
N ASP A 156 6.80 11.02 -1.06
CA ASP A 156 7.33 12.04 -1.97
C ASP A 156 6.29 13.11 -2.34
N TYR A 157 5.01 12.73 -2.48
CA TYR A 157 3.92 13.67 -2.74
C TYR A 157 3.29 14.26 -1.46
N GLY A 158 3.78 13.90 -0.28
CA GLY A 158 3.30 14.44 0.99
C GLY A 158 1.89 13.97 1.38
N ALA A 159 1.43 12.85 0.85
CA ALA A 159 0.20 12.19 1.29
C ALA A 159 0.39 11.46 2.62
N VAL A 160 1.61 11.00 2.89
CA VAL A 160 2.03 10.32 4.13
C VAL A 160 3.37 10.88 4.58
N SER A 161 3.53 11.15 5.88
CA SER A 161 4.84 11.38 6.49
C SER A 161 5.40 10.06 7.04
N TYR A 162 6.70 10.00 7.32
CA TYR A 162 7.28 8.82 7.99
C TYR A 162 6.65 8.55 9.35
N GLU A 163 6.24 9.58 10.08
CA GLU A 163 5.56 9.47 11.38
C GLU A 163 4.19 8.76 11.29
N ASN A 164 3.60 8.70 10.10
CA ASN A 164 2.35 7.99 9.84
C ASN A 164 2.58 6.58 9.27
N ILE A 165 3.83 6.06 9.32
CA ILE A 165 4.17 4.69 8.93
C ILE A 165 4.43 3.87 10.18
N TYR A 166 3.71 2.77 10.34
CA TYR A 166 3.81 1.84 11.45
C TYR A 166 4.40 0.51 10.97
N LEU A 167 5.56 0.17 11.51
CA LEU A 167 6.33 -1.02 11.13
C LEU A 167 6.16 -2.13 12.17
N SER A 168 5.62 -3.25 11.73
CA SER A 168 5.57 -4.49 12.51
C SER A 168 6.86 -5.29 12.33
N THR A 169 7.32 -5.93 13.41
CA THR A 169 8.45 -6.86 13.33
C THR A 169 8.01 -8.16 12.68
N ARG A 170 8.69 -8.54 11.60
CA ARG A 170 8.48 -9.82 10.91
C ARG A 170 9.79 -10.49 10.62
N SER A 171 9.89 -11.78 10.95
CA SER A 171 11.13 -12.57 10.76
C SER A 171 12.37 -11.95 11.44
N GLY A 172 12.18 -11.27 12.56
CA GLY A 172 13.23 -10.59 13.31
C GLY A 172 13.67 -9.23 12.74
N GLU A 173 12.98 -8.72 11.70
CA GLU A 173 13.28 -7.45 11.05
C GLU A 173 12.11 -6.47 11.22
N THR A 174 12.41 -5.26 11.70
CA THR A 174 11.43 -4.16 11.84
C THR A 174 11.69 -3.12 10.75
N LYS A 175 11.39 -3.50 9.52
CA LYS A 175 11.55 -2.66 8.32
C LYS A 175 10.76 -3.26 7.19
N THR A 176 10.59 -2.53 6.08
CA THR A 176 10.13 -3.14 4.83
C THR A 176 11.27 -3.96 4.18
N TYR A 177 10.93 -4.78 3.20
CA TYR A 177 11.88 -5.73 2.60
C TYR A 177 13.09 -5.08 1.93
N GLY A 178 12.91 -3.92 1.29
CA GLY A 178 13.98 -3.27 0.53
C GLY A 178 14.16 -3.81 -0.88
N LYS A 179 13.08 -4.10 -1.61
CA LYS A 179 13.16 -4.56 -3.02
C LYS A 179 13.04 -3.39 -4.01
N GLY A 180 14.06 -2.57 -4.08
CA GLY A 180 14.14 -1.44 -5.03
C GLY A 180 14.72 -1.85 -6.39
N ILE A 181 14.28 -2.98 -6.97
CA ILE A 181 14.73 -3.46 -8.29
C ILE A 181 13.55 -3.92 -9.14
N MET A 182 13.69 -3.73 -10.45
CA MET A 182 12.78 -4.27 -11.45
C MET A 182 13.37 -5.54 -12.05
N GLN A 183 12.53 -6.57 -12.20
CA GLN A 183 12.88 -7.82 -12.85
C GLN A 183 12.02 -8.00 -14.09
N SER A 184 12.65 -8.35 -15.20
CA SER A 184 11.98 -8.67 -16.45
C SER A 184 12.16 -10.15 -16.77
N THR A 185 11.06 -10.78 -17.19
CA THR A 185 11.07 -12.16 -17.67
C THR A 185 11.26 -12.15 -19.19
N LEU A 186 12.38 -12.67 -19.64
CA LEU A 186 12.71 -12.78 -21.07
C LEU A 186 12.43 -14.21 -21.53
N PRO A 187 11.41 -14.44 -22.36
CA PRO A 187 11.17 -15.75 -22.95
C PRO A 187 12.33 -16.11 -23.90
N ARG A 188 12.80 -17.31 -23.82
CA ARG A 188 13.83 -17.88 -24.72
C ARG A 188 13.40 -19.25 -25.15
N THR A 189 13.58 -19.54 -26.45
CA THR A 189 13.46 -20.88 -26.97
C THR A 189 14.87 -21.46 -27.07
N PHE A 190 15.15 -22.45 -26.23
CA PHE A 190 16.42 -23.17 -26.25
C PHE A 190 16.16 -24.64 -26.51
N LEU A 191 16.82 -25.22 -27.51
CA LEU A 191 16.70 -26.64 -27.87
C LEU A 191 15.24 -27.13 -28.04
N GLY A 192 14.36 -26.30 -28.62
CA GLY A 192 12.97 -26.66 -28.86
C GLY A 192 12.05 -26.66 -27.65
N LYS A 193 12.52 -26.17 -26.49
CA LYS A 193 11.73 -25.95 -25.27
C LYS A 193 11.52 -24.46 -25.03
N SER A 194 10.35 -24.14 -24.51
CA SER A 194 10.04 -22.76 -24.06
C SER A 194 10.56 -22.56 -22.66
N ASP A 195 11.68 -21.85 -22.54
CA ASP A 195 12.28 -21.44 -21.28
C ASP A 195 12.16 -19.92 -21.09
N ALA A 196 12.30 -19.45 -19.87
CA ALA A 196 12.32 -18.03 -19.55
C ALA A 196 13.45 -17.73 -18.57
N ILE A 197 14.10 -16.59 -18.77
CA ILE A 197 15.11 -16.08 -17.87
C ILE A 197 14.54 -14.82 -17.18
N LYS A 198 14.55 -14.81 -15.84
CA LYS A 198 14.20 -13.65 -15.04
C LYS A 198 15.46 -12.91 -14.65
N LEU A 199 15.59 -11.68 -15.13
CA LEU A 199 16.77 -10.84 -14.92
C LEU A 199 16.39 -9.55 -14.21
N THR A 200 17.28 -9.09 -13.32
CA THR A 200 17.22 -7.72 -12.79
C THR A 200 17.68 -6.75 -13.88
N THR A 201 16.80 -5.84 -14.29
CA THR A 201 17.02 -4.95 -15.43
C THR A 201 17.21 -3.50 -15.03
N ALA A 202 16.64 -3.06 -13.90
CA ALA A 202 16.76 -1.70 -13.44
C ALA A 202 16.71 -1.60 -11.90
N ARG A 203 17.23 -0.49 -11.36
CA ARG A 203 16.90 -0.02 -10.01
C ARG A 203 15.63 0.81 -10.08
N ILE A 204 14.79 0.69 -9.06
CA ILE A 204 13.58 1.50 -8.92
C ILE A 204 13.85 2.60 -7.92
N LEU A 205 13.54 3.81 -8.33
CA LEU A 205 13.71 5.03 -7.56
C LEU A 205 12.34 5.64 -7.25
N TRP A 206 12.22 6.28 -6.13
CA TRP A 206 11.05 7.09 -5.77
C TRP A 206 10.88 8.27 -6.74
N PRO A 207 9.65 8.76 -6.94
CA PRO A 207 9.36 9.65 -8.06
C PRO A 207 10.08 11.01 -8.00
N LEU A 208 10.14 11.64 -6.84
CA LEU A 208 10.68 12.99 -6.68
C LEU A 208 12.09 12.97 -6.07
N THR A 209 12.25 12.38 -4.90
CA THR A 209 13.54 12.31 -4.19
C THR A 209 14.58 11.44 -4.87
N LYS A 210 14.15 10.53 -5.75
CA LYS A 210 15.01 9.52 -6.39
C LYS A 210 15.66 8.56 -5.39
N ASN A 211 15.12 8.44 -4.19
CA ASN A 211 15.59 7.47 -3.21
C ASN A 211 15.47 6.04 -3.73
N CYS A 212 16.48 5.23 -3.47
CA CYS A 212 16.50 3.81 -3.80
C CYS A 212 16.60 3.00 -2.51
N ILE A 213 15.50 2.36 -2.14
CA ILE A 213 15.43 1.56 -0.91
C ILE A 213 16.02 0.15 -1.05
N HIS A 214 16.63 -0.19 -2.20
CA HIS A 214 17.15 -1.54 -2.46
C HIS A 214 18.19 -1.97 -1.43
N GLY A 215 17.90 -3.06 -0.72
CA GLY A 215 18.72 -3.61 0.36
C GLY A 215 18.57 -2.88 1.70
N ILE A 216 17.79 -1.81 1.77
CA ILE A 216 17.62 -0.97 2.95
C ILE A 216 16.21 -1.13 3.52
N GLY A 217 15.19 -0.86 2.70
CA GLY A 217 13.79 -0.76 3.12
C GLY A 217 13.47 0.56 3.82
N ILE A 218 12.25 0.69 4.31
CA ILE A 218 11.81 1.77 5.20
C ILE A 218 11.99 1.27 6.64
N ARG A 219 12.58 2.08 7.50
CA ARG A 219 13.05 1.68 8.82
C ARG A 219 12.61 2.66 9.90
N PRO A 220 12.67 2.27 11.19
CA PRO A 220 12.39 3.19 12.29
C PRO A 220 13.31 4.42 12.29
N GLU A 221 14.56 4.28 11.85
CA GLU A 221 15.53 5.39 11.76
C GLU A 221 15.12 6.46 10.74
N ASP A 222 14.22 6.13 9.81
CA ASP A 222 13.65 7.07 8.85
C ASP A 222 12.52 7.93 9.48
N GLY A 223 12.11 7.62 10.72
CA GLY A 223 11.05 8.29 11.48
C GLY A 223 9.74 7.47 11.59
N ALA A 224 9.73 6.26 11.07
CA ALA A 224 8.56 5.38 11.18
C ALA A 224 8.39 4.82 12.61
N HIS A 225 7.14 4.64 13.04
CA HIS A 225 6.82 4.01 14.32
C HIS A 225 7.02 2.50 14.27
N THR A 226 7.34 1.90 15.41
CA THR A 226 7.32 0.45 15.60
C THR A 226 6.08 0.05 16.38
N VAL A 227 5.41 -1.02 15.96
CA VAL A 227 4.32 -1.64 16.73
C VAL A 227 4.83 -2.88 17.45
N ALA A 228 4.15 -3.25 18.53
CA ALA A 228 4.52 -4.41 19.34
C ALA A 228 4.57 -5.71 18.53
N GLU A 229 5.39 -6.66 18.99
CA GLU A 229 5.74 -7.90 18.28
C GLU A 229 4.57 -8.87 18.13
N ASN A 230 3.59 -8.60 17.28
CA ASN A 230 2.55 -9.62 17.04
C ASN A 230 1.84 -9.44 15.68
N TYR A 231 2.63 -9.29 14.62
CA TYR A 231 2.13 -9.00 13.27
C TYR A 231 1.06 -9.96 12.73
N GLN A 232 0.86 -11.10 13.36
CA GLN A 232 -0.16 -12.09 12.96
C GLN A 232 -1.49 -11.92 13.68
N THR A 233 -1.59 -10.99 14.63
CA THR A 233 -2.80 -10.82 15.42
C THR A 233 -3.47 -9.49 15.12
N ASP A 234 -4.76 -9.47 15.32
CA ASP A 234 -5.57 -8.27 15.27
C ASP A 234 -5.13 -7.21 16.30
N ALA A 235 -4.30 -7.60 17.28
CA ALA A 235 -3.74 -6.70 18.28
C ALA A 235 -2.87 -5.59 17.70
N GLU A 236 -2.12 -5.84 16.62
CA GLU A 236 -1.34 -4.79 15.95
C GLU A 236 -2.24 -3.77 15.26
N ILE A 237 -3.31 -4.23 14.60
CA ILE A 237 -4.29 -3.34 13.98
C ILE A 237 -4.94 -2.48 15.05
N LEU A 238 -5.33 -3.09 16.17
CA LEU A 238 -5.92 -2.38 17.30
C LEU A 238 -4.99 -1.33 17.88
N GLU A 239 -3.69 -1.63 18.03
CA GLU A 239 -2.69 -0.68 18.52
C GLU A 239 -2.59 0.54 17.59
N VAL A 240 -2.46 0.32 16.29
CA VAL A 240 -2.38 1.41 15.30
C VAL A 240 -3.67 2.22 15.25
N VAL A 241 -4.82 1.54 15.22
CA VAL A 241 -6.13 2.21 15.19
C VAL A 241 -6.33 3.08 16.43
N LYS A 242 -5.98 2.60 17.62
CA LYS A 242 -6.05 3.42 18.86
C LYS A 242 -5.13 4.63 18.80
N ALA A 243 -3.93 4.47 18.28
CA ALA A 243 -2.98 5.57 18.13
C ALA A 243 -3.52 6.65 17.18
N VAL A 244 -4.12 6.24 16.06
CA VAL A 244 -4.66 7.13 15.02
C VAL A 244 -5.96 7.79 15.45
N CYS A 245 -6.88 7.07 16.09
CA CYS A 245 -8.17 7.58 16.51
C CYS A 245 -8.17 8.22 17.91
N GLY A 246 -7.00 8.33 18.56
CA GLY A 246 -6.84 9.09 19.81
C GLY A 246 -7.50 8.44 21.04
N GLN A 247 -7.57 7.11 21.09
CA GLN A 247 -8.16 6.34 22.21
C GLN A 247 -7.11 5.72 23.12
#